data_73f28adef08b79bf0c505b76fbe1d411
#
_entry.id   73f28adef08b79bf0c505b76fbe1d411
#
_cell.length_a   1.000
_cell.length_b   1.000
_cell.length_c   1.000
_cell.angle_alpha   90.00
_cell.angle_beta   90.00
_cell.angle_gamma   90.00
#
_symmetry.space_group_name_H-M   'P 1'
#
loop_
_entity.id
_entity.type
_entity.pdbx_description
1 polymer ?
#
loop_
_entity_poly.entity_id
_entity_poly.type
_entity_poly.pdbx_seq_one_letter_code
_entity_poly.pdbx_strand_id
1 'polypeptide(L)'
;MGNSFWETQFVLDPPAAPVERHGEVDLHLPTGDGPHPAVVVVHGVPGPPDAPDARDWPLYRGYGALLADQGVVVALPRLAVTSPDDLRTVAARVADAADLLRADPRVDPQRLALWFFSGAGLLLGDWLRDPPRWLRGLAATYPLLAPLPEWPPVDPRFHPLDALTTVDAGRPPLVLTRAGRERPEVTSTIAAFTAAATRHGLPLHLVDVPDGRHGFDALDHTEESRAAVRAARDALLALLTA
;
A
#
# COMPACT_ATOMS: atom_id res chain seq x y z
N MET A 1 -17.67 -16.15 -19.14
CA MET A 1 -16.69 -15.08 -19.12
C MET A 1 -16.32 -14.89 -17.66
N GLY A 2 -15.05 -15.02 -17.29
CA GLY A 2 -14.63 -14.75 -15.92
C GLY A 2 -14.70 -13.24 -15.66
N ASN A 3 -15.07 -12.84 -14.43
CA ASN A 3 -15.04 -11.45 -14.03
C ASN A 3 -13.61 -10.90 -14.14
N SER A 4 -13.49 -9.65 -14.58
CA SER A 4 -12.21 -8.95 -14.58
C SER A 4 -11.72 -8.75 -13.14
N PHE A 5 -10.39 -8.67 -12.92
CA PHE A 5 -9.83 -8.50 -11.58
C PHE A 5 -10.45 -7.32 -10.81
N TRP A 6 -10.70 -6.21 -11.51
CA TRP A 6 -11.30 -4.99 -10.92
C TRP A 6 -12.80 -5.11 -10.57
N GLU A 7 -13.47 -6.20 -10.96
CA GLU A 7 -14.85 -6.52 -10.57
C GLU A 7 -14.90 -7.49 -9.38
N THR A 8 -13.75 -8.05 -8.98
CA THR A 8 -13.67 -9.05 -7.93
C THR A 8 -13.88 -8.40 -6.58
N GLN A 9 -14.68 -9.05 -5.75
CA GLN A 9 -14.99 -8.54 -4.41
C GLN A 9 -13.77 -8.65 -3.49
N PHE A 10 -13.65 -7.73 -2.56
CA PHE A 10 -12.69 -7.82 -1.47
C PHE A 10 -12.99 -9.06 -0.60
N VAL A 11 -11.97 -9.72 -0.08
CA VAL A 11 -12.14 -10.95 0.73
C VAL A 11 -12.81 -10.74 2.08
N LEU A 12 -12.86 -9.48 2.55
CA LEU A 12 -13.60 -9.06 3.74
C LEU A 12 -14.84 -8.27 3.34
N ASP A 13 -15.79 -8.15 4.27
CA ASP A 13 -17.02 -7.38 4.10
C ASP A 13 -17.11 -6.32 5.23
N PRO A 14 -16.26 -5.28 5.19
CA PRO A 14 -16.31 -4.21 6.18
C PRO A 14 -17.58 -3.37 6.03
N PRO A 15 -18.07 -2.75 7.11
CA PRO A 15 -19.15 -1.77 7.03
C PRO A 15 -18.82 -0.66 6.03
N ALA A 16 -19.81 -0.21 5.27
CA ALA A 16 -19.61 0.90 4.33
C ALA A 16 -19.20 2.18 5.07
N ALA A 17 -18.14 2.81 4.61
CA ALA A 17 -17.69 4.11 5.12
C ALA A 17 -18.21 5.26 4.22
N PRO A 18 -18.49 6.44 4.77
CA PRO A 18 -18.69 7.65 3.97
C PRO A 18 -17.46 7.94 3.11
N VAL A 19 -17.69 8.32 1.85
CA VAL A 19 -16.63 8.64 0.90
C VAL A 19 -16.85 10.06 0.36
N GLU A 20 -15.82 10.90 0.49
CA GLU A 20 -15.77 12.23 -0.11
C GLU A 20 -14.77 12.25 -1.27
N ARG A 21 -15.19 12.70 -2.45
CA ARG A 21 -14.31 12.84 -3.61
C ARG A 21 -13.74 14.26 -3.69
N HIS A 22 -12.44 14.39 -3.49
CA HIS A 22 -11.67 15.64 -3.60
C HIS A 22 -10.79 15.58 -4.86
N GLY A 23 -11.38 15.92 -6.01
CA GLY A 23 -10.69 15.85 -7.29
C GLY A 23 -10.15 14.44 -7.60
N GLU A 24 -8.83 14.28 -7.57
CA GLU A 24 -8.16 13.00 -7.85
C GLU A 24 -7.97 12.11 -6.61
N VAL A 25 -8.54 12.47 -5.44
CA VAL A 25 -8.41 11.68 -4.20
C VAL A 25 -9.78 11.43 -3.61
N ASP A 26 -10.08 10.18 -3.26
CA ASP A 26 -11.24 9.81 -2.46
C ASP A 26 -10.81 9.69 -1.00
N LEU A 27 -11.56 10.33 -0.09
CA LEU A 27 -11.40 10.19 1.35
C LEU A 27 -12.47 9.26 1.91
N HIS A 28 -12.08 8.13 2.49
CA HIS A 28 -12.95 7.29 3.30
C HIS A 28 -12.87 7.77 4.75
N LEU A 29 -14.01 8.05 5.35
CA LEU A 29 -14.08 8.72 6.64
C LEU A 29 -14.55 7.76 7.74
N PRO A 30 -13.85 7.75 8.88
CA PRO A 30 -14.34 7.08 10.07
C PRO A 30 -15.54 7.80 10.67
N THR A 31 -16.26 7.12 11.55
CA THR A 31 -17.25 7.72 12.42
C THR A 31 -16.57 8.27 13.69
N GLY A 32 -17.19 9.32 14.28
CA GLY A 32 -16.71 9.94 15.52
C GLY A 32 -15.89 11.20 15.30
N ASP A 33 -15.54 11.82 16.43
CA ASP A 33 -14.78 13.08 16.43
C ASP A 33 -13.28 12.82 16.30
N GLY A 34 -12.60 13.65 15.49
CA GLY A 34 -11.14 13.61 15.28
C GLY A 34 -10.34 14.36 16.36
N PRO A 35 -9.04 14.56 16.16
CA PRO A 35 -8.29 14.18 14.97
C PRO A 35 -7.93 12.68 14.93
N HIS A 36 -8.11 12.09 13.75
CA HIS A 36 -7.86 10.67 13.49
C HIS A 36 -6.45 10.43 12.91
N PRO A 37 -5.84 9.26 13.10
CA PRO A 37 -4.73 8.84 12.27
C PRO A 37 -5.17 8.68 10.81
N ALA A 38 -4.21 8.67 9.88
CA ALA A 38 -4.56 8.55 8.47
C ALA A 38 -3.64 7.61 7.70
N VAL A 39 -4.16 7.05 6.60
CA VAL A 39 -3.44 6.14 5.71
C VAL A 39 -3.67 6.56 4.25
N VAL A 40 -2.61 6.66 3.47
CA VAL A 40 -2.72 6.69 2.01
C VAL A 40 -2.67 5.26 1.50
N VAL A 41 -3.74 4.80 0.87
CA VAL A 41 -3.79 3.50 0.18
C VAL A 41 -3.37 3.71 -1.28
N VAL A 42 -2.24 3.13 -1.66
CA VAL A 42 -1.59 3.29 -2.96
C VAL A 42 -1.82 2.04 -3.79
N HIS A 43 -2.82 2.07 -4.65
CA HIS A 43 -3.21 0.92 -5.46
C HIS A 43 -2.11 0.46 -6.42
N GLY A 44 -2.21 -0.79 -6.90
CA GLY A 44 -1.23 -1.39 -7.81
C GLY A 44 -1.11 -0.62 -9.13
N VAL A 45 0.13 -0.49 -9.62
CA VAL A 45 0.47 0.15 -10.89
C VAL A 45 1.54 -0.67 -11.64
N PRO A 46 1.61 -0.60 -12.97
CA PRO A 46 0.63 0.01 -13.86
C PRO A 46 -0.71 -0.75 -13.83
N GLY A 47 -1.80 -0.04 -14.03
CA GLY A 47 -3.11 -0.66 -14.20
C GLY A 47 -3.32 -1.18 -15.61
N PRO A 48 -4.27 -2.13 -15.82
CA PRO A 48 -4.67 -2.52 -17.16
C PRO A 48 -5.21 -1.32 -17.96
N PRO A 49 -4.91 -1.19 -19.27
CA PRO A 49 -5.27 -0.01 -20.06
C PRO A 49 -6.76 0.33 -20.06
N ASP A 50 -7.62 -0.70 -20.07
CA ASP A 50 -9.08 -0.55 -20.15
C ASP A 50 -9.78 -0.67 -18.78
N ALA A 51 -9.01 -0.71 -17.69
CA ALA A 51 -9.59 -0.81 -16.36
C ALA A 51 -10.26 0.51 -15.95
N PRO A 52 -11.41 0.45 -15.25
CA PRO A 52 -12.01 1.63 -14.64
C PRO A 52 -11.08 2.23 -13.58
N ASP A 53 -11.43 3.39 -13.09
CA ASP A 53 -10.69 4.04 -11.99
C ASP A 53 -10.55 3.09 -10.80
N ALA A 54 -9.32 2.88 -10.34
CA ALA A 54 -9.05 1.95 -9.24
C ALA A 54 -9.73 2.37 -7.92
N ARG A 55 -10.10 3.65 -7.76
CA ARG A 55 -10.90 4.13 -6.64
C ARG A 55 -12.29 3.50 -6.57
N ASP A 56 -12.79 3.02 -7.69
CA ASP A 56 -14.11 2.37 -7.79
C ASP A 56 -14.03 0.84 -7.67
N TRP A 57 -12.83 0.24 -7.61
CA TRP A 57 -12.68 -1.21 -7.47
C TRP A 57 -13.11 -1.67 -6.08
N PRO A 58 -13.91 -2.75 -5.98
CA PRO A 58 -14.33 -3.30 -4.69
C PRO A 58 -13.19 -3.58 -3.73
N LEU A 59 -12.03 -4.00 -4.25
CA LEU A 59 -10.81 -4.25 -3.48
C LEU A 59 -10.37 -3.01 -2.69
N TYR A 60 -10.12 -1.89 -3.38
CA TYR A 60 -9.55 -0.70 -2.73
C TYR A 60 -10.60 0.06 -1.91
N ARG A 61 -11.86 0.07 -2.36
CA ARG A 61 -12.98 0.55 -1.53
C ARG A 61 -13.12 -0.26 -0.25
N GLY A 62 -12.89 -1.58 -0.35
CA GLY A 62 -12.87 -2.49 0.79
C GLY A 62 -11.78 -2.14 1.80
N TYR A 63 -10.55 -1.85 1.35
CA TYR A 63 -9.47 -1.38 2.23
C TYR A 63 -9.78 -0.01 2.85
N GLY A 64 -10.36 0.91 2.07
CA GLY A 64 -10.82 2.20 2.57
C GLY A 64 -11.84 2.05 3.70
N ALA A 65 -12.87 1.23 3.49
CA ALA A 65 -13.89 0.95 4.48
C ALA A 65 -13.35 0.20 5.71
N LEU A 66 -12.46 -0.80 5.48
CA LEU A 66 -11.83 -1.58 6.55
C LEU A 66 -11.02 -0.73 7.54
N LEU A 67 -10.29 0.25 7.02
CA LEU A 67 -9.49 1.16 7.86
C LEU A 67 -10.37 2.25 8.49
N ALA A 68 -11.35 2.77 7.77
CA ALA A 68 -12.29 3.76 8.29
C ALA A 68 -13.10 3.19 9.47
N ASP A 69 -13.54 1.92 9.41
CA ASP A 69 -14.19 1.21 10.52
C ASP A 69 -13.33 1.16 11.80
N GLN A 70 -12.00 1.29 11.65
CA GLN A 70 -11.03 1.31 12.75
C GLN A 70 -10.62 2.74 13.18
N GLY A 71 -11.36 3.75 12.77
CA GLY A 71 -11.10 5.13 13.18
C GLY A 71 -10.00 5.83 12.39
N VAL A 72 -9.69 5.40 11.17
CA VAL A 72 -8.63 5.95 10.32
C VAL A 72 -9.23 6.70 9.14
N VAL A 73 -8.77 7.91 8.86
CA VAL A 73 -9.06 8.59 7.59
C VAL A 73 -8.20 8.00 6.48
N VAL A 74 -8.82 7.59 5.38
CA VAL A 74 -8.08 6.95 4.28
C VAL A 74 -8.14 7.80 3.02
N ALA A 75 -6.98 8.11 2.46
CA ALA A 75 -6.90 8.70 1.12
C ALA A 75 -6.58 7.61 0.10
N LEU A 76 -7.40 7.54 -0.93
CA LEU A 76 -7.21 6.68 -2.09
C LEU A 76 -7.02 7.56 -3.33
N PRO A 77 -5.77 7.84 -3.76
CA PRO A 77 -5.50 8.66 -4.93
C PRO A 77 -5.76 7.90 -6.24
N ARG A 78 -6.25 8.59 -7.24
CA ARG A 78 -6.29 8.13 -8.63
C ARG A 78 -4.88 8.23 -9.22
N LEU A 79 -4.27 7.10 -9.52
CA LEU A 79 -2.92 7.09 -10.09
C LEU A 79 -2.95 7.10 -11.63
N ALA A 80 -3.91 6.39 -12.24
CA ALA A 80 -4.26 6.44 -13.66
C ALA A 80 -3.04 6.33 -14.60
N VAL A 81 -2.13 5.40 -14.31
CA VAL A 81 -0.94 5.16 -15.11
C VAL A 81 -0.92 3.72 -15.64
N THR A 82 -0.51 3.58 -16.88
CA THR A 82 -0.49 2.30 -17.59
C THR A 82 0.93 1.87 -18.01
N SER A 83 1.93 2.71 -17.73
CA SER A 83 3.34 2.43 -18.01
C SER A 83 4.20 2.56 -16.76
N PRO A 84 5.23 1.69 -16.59
CA PRO A 84 6.25 1.89 -15.56
C PRO A 84 7.04 3.21 -15.70
N ASP A 85 7.04 3.83 -16.87
CA ASP A 85 7.71 5.11 -17.11
C ASP A 85 7.06 6.27 -16.31
N ASP A 86 5.80 6.09 -15.91
CA ASP A 86 5.02 7.11 -15.20
C ASP A 86 5.21 7.07 -13.67
N LEU A 87 6.10 6.24 -13.13
CA LEU A 87 6.30 6.12 -11.67
C LEU A 87 6.61 7.44 -10.97
N ARG A 88 7.25 8.41 -11.65
CA ARG A 88 7.46 9.76 -11.10
C ARG A 88 6.14 10.49 -10.88
N THR A 89 5.19 10.35 -11.81
CA THR A 89 3.84 10.91 -11.68
C THR A 89 3.09 10.24 -10.53
N VAL A 90 3.21 8.93 -10.39
CA VAL A 90 2.62 8.18 -9.26
C VAL A 90 3.18 8.69 -7.94
N ALA A 91 4.51 8.81 -7.83
CA ALA A 91 5.17 9.29 -6.62
C ALA A 91 4.68 10.69 -6.21
N ALA A 92 4.52 11.61 -7.18
CA ALA A 92 3.98 12.94 -6.93
C ALA A 92 2.53 12.89 -6.42
N ARG A 93 1.66 12.10 -7.05
CA ARG A 93 0.26 11.95 -6.62
C ARG A 93 0.12 11.33 -5.22
N VAL A 94 1.02 10.41 -4.85
CA VAL A 94 1.05 9.86 -3.49
C VAL A 94 1.47 10.92 -2.48
N ALA A 95 2.46 11.75 -2.80
CA ALA A 95 2.88 12.86 -1.95
C ALA A 95 1.75 13.90 -1.79
N ASP A 96 1.08 14.28 -2.89
CA ASP A 96 -0.05 15.21 -2.87
C ASP A 96 -1.21 14.67 -2.00
N ALA A 97 -1.49 13.35 -2.06
CA ALA A 97 -2.50 12.73 -1.23
C ALA A 97 -2.14 12.74 0.27
N ALA A 98 -0.86 12.55 0.61
CA ALA A 98 -0.38 12.67 1.99
C ALA A 98 -0.47 14.13 2.49
N ASP A 99 -0.14 15.12 1.66
CA ASP A 99 -0.27 16.53 2.01
C ASP A 99 -1.73 16.95 2.15
N LEU A 100 -2.64 16.43 1.33
CA LEU A 100 -4.09 16.62 1.48
C LEU A 100 -4.57 16.13 2.85
N LEU A 101 -4.19 14.90 3.24
CA LEU A 101 -4.53 14.36 4.56
C LEU A 101 -3.98 15.24 5.70
N ARG A 102 -2.75 15.68 5.59
CA ARG A 102 -2.11 16.50 6.63
C ARG A 102 -2.71 17.89 6.78
N ALA A 103 -3.36 18.39 5.73
CA ALA A 103 -4.08 19.66 5.74
C ALA A 103 -5.54 19.53 6.21
N ASP A 104 -6.08 18.31 6.29
CA ASP A 104 -7.47 18.07 6.73
C ASP A 104 -7.57 18.21 8.25
N PRO A 105 -8.47 19.08 8.77
CA PRO A 105 -8.61 19.29 10.22
C PRO A 105 -9.10 18.06 10.99
N ARG A 106 -9.63 17.06 10.31
CA ARG A 106 -10.07 15.78 10.90
C ARG A 106 -8.90 14.81 11.13
N VAL A 107 -7.72 15.12 10.60
CA VAL A 107 -6.53 14.25 10.63
C VAL A 107 -5.50 14.77 11.62
N ASP A 108 -4.89 13.87 12.39
CA ASP A 108 -3.66 14.16 13.13
C ASP A 108 -2.47 14.15 12.16
N PRO A 109 -1.89 15.32 11.82
CA PRO A 109 -0.86 15.41 10.80
C PRO A 109 0.48 14.74 11.18
N GLN A 110 0.59 14.22 12.41
CA GLN A 110 1.77 13.51 12.90
C GLN A 110 1.58 11.98 12.93
N ARG A 111 0.39 11.48 12.56
CA ARG A 111 0.06 10.05 12.60
C ARG A 111 -0.42 9.54 11.25
N LEU A 112 0.48 9.52 10.26
CA LEU A 112 0.20 9.01 8.93
C LEU A 112 1.03 7.77 8.62
N ALA A 113 0.44 6.88 7.80
CA ALA A 113 1.12 5.74 7.20
C ALA A 113 0.76 5.63 5.71
N LEU A 114 1.52 4.84 4.96
CA LEU A 114 1.23 4.54 3.56
C LEU A 114 1.17 3.03 3.37
N TRP A 115 0.21 2.57 2.56
CA TRP A 115 0.00 1.16 2.24
C TRP A 115 0.06 0.94 0.73
N PHE A 116 1.11 0.26 0.27
CA PHE A 116 1.39 0.03 -1.15
C PHE A 116 0.96 -1.35 -1.60
N PHE A 117 0.45 -1.44 -2.83
CA PHE A 117 0.02 -2.70 -3.43
C PHE A 117 0.78 -3.00 -4.71
N SER A 118 1.20 -4.25 -4.89
CA SER A 118 1.75 -4.75 -6.15
C SER A 118 2.89 -3.86 -6.68
N GLY A 119 2.81 -3.41 -7.92
CA GLY A 119 3.83 -2.56 -8.56
C GLY A 119 4.07 -1.21 -7.86
N ALA A 120 3.11 -0.70 -7.07
CA ALA A 120 3.34 0.48 -6.24
C ALA A 120 4.39 0.26 -5.15
N GLY A 121 4.75 -1.00 -4.85
CA GLY A 121 5.85 -1.33 -3.95
C GLY A 121 7.20 -0.74 -4.35
N LEU A 122 7.41 -0.44 -5.62
CA LEU A 122 8.61 0.26 -6.11
C LEU A 122 8.78 1.65 -5.49
N LEU A 123 7.69 2.30 -5.08
CA LEU A 123 7.71 3.62 -4.46
C LEU A 123 8.23 3.61 -3.02
N LEU A 124 8.33 2.45 -2.37
CA LEU A 124 8.90 2.32 -1.01
C LEU A 124 10.29 2.94 -0.91
N GLY A 125 11.06 2.93 -2.02
CA GLY A 125 12.40 3.49 -2.07
C GLY A 125 12.48 4.95 -1.61
N ASP A 126 11.53 5.78 -2.00
CA ASP A 126 11.50 7.20 -1.62
C ASP A 126 11.30 7.38 -0.11
N TRP A 127 10.31 6.68 0.44
CA TRP A 127 9.91 6.77 1.84
C TRP A 127 10.90 6.11 2.81
N LEU A 128 11.74 5.20 2.31
CA LEU A 128 12.82 4.58 3.08
C LEU A 128 14.11 5.40 3.05
N ARG A 129 14.38 6.19 1.97
CA ARG A 129 15.58 7.03 1.87
C ARG A 129 15.48 8.29 2.70
N ASP A 130 14.35 8.97 2.64
CA ASP A 130 14.12 10.25 3.32
C ASP A 130 12.74 10.26 3.99
N PRO A 131 12.57 9.52 5.08
CA PRO A 131 11.29 9.42 5.76
C PRO A 131 10.94 10.73 6.46
N PRO A 132 9.80 11.34 6.15
CA PRO A 132 9.36 12.52 6.89
C PRO A 132 8.95 12.15 8.31
N ARG A 133 9.14 13.08 9.26
CA ARG A 133 8.91 12.84 10.70
C ARG A 133 7.47 12.44 11.06
N TRP A 134 6.51 12.79 10.24
CA TRP A 134 5.11 12.45 10.44
C TRP A 134 4.76 11.00 10.01
N LEU A 135 5.66 10.35 9.25
CA LEU A 135 5.43 9.00 8.75
C LEU A 135 5.69 7.97 9.86
N ARG A 136 4.63 7.33 10.34
CA ARG A 136 4.67 6.37 11.45
C ARG A 136 4.98 4.96 10.99
N GLY A 137 4.62 4.61 9.76
CA GLY A 137 4.84 3.26 9.24
C GLY A 137 4.52 3.14 7.76
N LEU A 138 5.00 2.06 7.22
CA LEU A 138 4.74 1.64 5.85
C LEU A 138 4.08 0.25 5.87
N ALA A 139 3.20 -0.01 4.90
CA ALA A 139 2.73 -1.35 4.61
C ALA A 139 2.87 -1.64 3.12
N ALA A 140 3.08 -2.91 2.78
CA ALA A 140 3.16 -3.37 1.41
C ALA A 140 2.56 -4.76 1.28
N THR A 141 1.61 -4.94 0.36
CA THR A 141 0.94 -6.21 0.12
C THR A 141 1.33 -6.73 -1.26
N TYR A 142 1.88 -7.95 -1.32
CA TYR A 142 2.46 -8.60 -2.50
C TYR A 142 3.25 -7.62 -3.40
N PRO A 143 4.19 -6.83 -2.82
CA PRO A 143 4.81 -5.73 -3.56
C PRO A 143 5.80 -6.23 -4.61
N LEU A 144 5.91 -5.50 -5.73
CA LEU A 144 7.10 -5.52 -6.55
C LEU A 144 8.19 -4.69 -5.85
N LEU A 145 9.32 -5.33 -5.54
CA LEU A 145 10.46 -4.67 -4.89
C LEU A 145 11.68 -4.51 -5.81
N ALA A 146 11.49 -4.90 -7.08
CA ALA A 146 12.33 -4.56 -8.22
C ALA A 146 11.48 -4.55 -9.49
N PRO A 147 11.90 -3.84 -10.55
CA PRO A 147 11.24 -3.89 -11.84
C PRO A 147 11.19 -5.33 -12.38
N LEU A 148 10.11 -5.66 -13.09
CA LEU A 148 10.02 -6.96 -13.76
C LEU A 148 11.00 -7.03 -14.95
N PRO A 149 11.55 -8.21 -15.27
CA PRO A 149 12.53 -8.35 -16.35
C PRO A 149 12.05 -7.89 -17.72
N GLU A 150 10.74 -7.97 -17.97
CA GLU A 150 10.10 -7.55 -19.21
C GLU A 150 9.80 -6.04 -19.29
N TRP A 151 10.01 -5.30 -18.20
CA TRP A 151 9.76 -3.86 -18.16
C TRP A 151 10.90 -3.07 -18.80
N PRO A 152 10.63 -1.87 -19.33
CA PRO A 152 11.68 -0.94 -19.71
C PRO A 152 12.52 -0.57 -18.47
N PRO A 153 13.73 -0.02 -18.67
CA PRO A 153 14.56 0.44 -17.56
C PRO A 153 13.80 1.43 -16.67
N VAL A 154 13.70 1.11 -15.39
CA VAL A 154 13.04 1.96 -14.38
C VAL A 154 14.10 2.83 -13.71
N ASP A 155 13.74 4.07 -13.41
CA ASP A 155 14.62 5.00 -12.67
C ASP A 155 15.12 4.34 -11.37
N PRO A 156 16.43 4.35 -11.09
CA PRO A 156 17.02 3.80 -9.86
C PRO A 156 16.41 4.35 -8.56
N ARG A 157 15.77 5.51 -8.61
CA ARG A 157 14.97 6.05 -7.51
C ARG A 157 13.94 5.03 -7.00
N PHE A 158 13.35 4.24 -7.91
CA PHE A 158 12.31 3.27 -7.62
C PHE A 158 12.86 1.84 -7.42
N HIS A 159 14.03 1.75 -6.80
CA HIS A 159 14.65 0.50 -6.37
C HIS A 159 14.68 0.46 -4.84
N PRO A 160 13.68 -0.14 -4.18
CA PRO A 160 13.57 -0.16 -2.72
C PRO A 160 14.76 -0.81 -2.01
N LEU A 161 15.39 -1.82 -2.64
CA LEU A 161 16.56 -2.49 -2.09
C LEU A 161 17.74 -1.53 -1.90
N ASP A 162 17.96 -0.62 -2.86
CA ASP A 162 19.05 0.34 -2.81
C ASP A 162 18.84 1.37 -1.69
N ALA A 163 17.59 1.68 -1.38
CA ALA A 163 17.24 2.58 -0.29
C ALA A 163 17.68 2.05 1.09
N LEU A 164 17.79 0.73 1.25
CA LEU A 164 18.23 0.12 2.52
C LEU A 164 19.74 0.27 2.76
N THR A 165 20.51 0.53 1.73
CA THR A 165 21.98 0.63 1.85
C THR A 165 22.46 2.05 2.15
N THR A 166 21.61 3.08 2.04
CA THR A 166 22.02 4.49 2.05
C THR A 166 21.75 5.24 3.35
N VAL A 167 20.94 4.71 4.28
CA VAL A 167 20.54 5.41 5.52
C VAL A 167 20.63 4.49 6.73
N ASP A 168 21.23 4.96 7.82
CA ASP A 168 21.53 4.13 9.00
C ASP A 168 20.52 4.21 10.14
N ALA A 169 19.66 5.21 10.22
CA ALA A 169 18.75 5.38 11.36
C ALA A 169 17.45 6.10 11.00
N GLY A 170 16.40 5.81 11.77
CA GLY A 170 15.13 6.54 11.71
C GLY A 170 14.17 6.09 10.60
N ARG A 171 14.40 4.93 9.98
CA ARG A 171 13.47 4.39 9.00
C ARG A 171 12.15 3.99 9.65
N PRO A 172 11.01 4.28 8.98
CA PRO A 172 9.72 3.83 9.47
C PRO A 172 9.64 2.30 9.44
N PRO A 173 8.98 1.67 10.42
CA PRO A 173 8.72 0.24 10.38
C PRO A 173 7.86 -0.12 9.16
N LEU A 174 8.08 -1.34 8.63
CA LEU A 174 7.37 -1.86 7.46
C LEU A 174 6.60 -3.13 7.81
N VAL A 175 5.32 -3.15 7.48
CA VAL A 175 4.49 -4.36 7.43
C VAL A 175 4.52 -4.90 6.01
N LEU A 176 5.02 -6.12 5.80
CA LEU A 176 5.18 -6.73 4.49
C LEU A 176 4.37 -8.01 4.40
N THR A 177 3.34 -8.02 3.55
CA THR A 177 2.52 -9.20 3.27
C THR A 177 3.01 -9.91 2.01
N ARG A 178 3.34 -11.20 2.11
CA ARG A 178 3.90 -12.02 1.04
C ARG A 178 2.91 -13.09 0.60
N ALA A 179 2.63 -13.15 -0.70
CA ALA A 179 1.87 -14.24 -1.30
C ALA A 179 2.81 -15.43 -1.58
N GLY A 180 2.42 -16.64 -1.16
CA GLY A 180 3.26 -17.83 -1.31
C GLY A 180 3.24 -18.41 -2.73
N ARG A 181 2.14 -18.18 -3.48
CA ARG A 181 2.01 -18.59 -4.89
C ARG A 181 2.30 -17.43 -5.84
N GLU A 182 3.32 -16.68 -5.53
CA GLU A 182 3.78 -15.55 -6.33
C GLU A 182 4.71 -16.03 -7.47
N ARG A 183 4.89 -15.18 -8.47
CA ARG A 183 5.88 -15.41 -9.55
C ARG A 183 7.29 -15.51 -8.97
N PRO A 184 8.15 -16.42 -9.48
CA PRO A 184 9.51 -16.60 -8.96
C PRO A 184 10.33 -15.30 -8.96
N GLU A 185 10.17 -14.45 -9.98
CA GLU A 185 10.86 -13.16 -10.10
C GLU A 185 10.47 -12.23 -8.94
N VAL A 186 9.19 -12.15 -8.59
CA VAL A 186 8.70 -11.33 -7.48
C VAL A 186 9.16 -11.91 -6.14
N THR A 187 9.01 -13.23 -5.96
CA THR A 187 9.46 -13.93 -4.74
C THR A 187 10.95 -13.69 -4.47
N SER A 188 11.79 -13.75 -5.51
CA SER A 188 13.24 -13.52 -5.36
C SER A 188 13.56 -12.10 -4.90
N THR A 189 12.85 -11.08 -5.42
CA THR A 189 13.06 -9.68 -5.00
C THR A 189 12.59 -9.42 -3.58
N ILE A 190 11.48 -10.03 -3.17
CA ILE A 190 10.99 -9.96 -1.77
C ILE A 190 11.99 -10.62 -0.82
N ALA A 191 12.54 -11.77 -1.18
CA ALA A 191 13.55 -12.47 -0.37
C ALA A 191 14.83 -11.63 -0.22
N ALA A 192 15.34 -11.05 -1.33
CA ALA A 192 16.50 -10.18 -1.31
C ALA A 192 16.27 -8.93 -0.44
N PHE A 193 15.12 -8.28 -0.58
CA PHE A 193 14.74 -7.11 0.22
C PHE A 193 14.64 -7.47 1.71
N THR A 194 13.96 -8.57 2.05
CA THR A 194 13.80 -9.03 3.44
C THR A 194 15.15 -9.32 4.10
N ALA A 195 16.05 -9.99 3.38
CA ALA A 195 17.40 -10.25 3.86
C ALA A 195 18.21 -8.95 4.08
N ALA A 196 18.08 -7.98 3.18
CA ALA A 196 18.72 -6.67 3.33
C ALA A 196 18.09 -5.86 4.47
N ALA A 197 16.77 -5.86 4.61
CA ALA A 197 16.05 -5.22 5.69
C ALA A 197 16.55 -5.71 7.06
N THR A 198 16.71 -7.03 7.22
CA THR A 198 17.26 -7.63 8.44
C THR A 198 18.70 -7.18 8.69
N ARG A 199 19.57 -7.20 7.67
CA ARG A 199 20.97 -6.78 7.81
C ARG A 199 21.13 -5.32 8.18
N HIS A 200 20.25 -4.46 7.69
CA HIS A 200 20.28 -3.00 7.91
C HIS A 200 19.34 -2.54 9.03
N GLY A 201 18.80 -3.47 9.83
CA GLY A 201 18.02 -3.16 11.01
C GLY A 201 16.70 -2.43 10.74
N LEU A 202 16.10 -2.59 9.54
CA LEU A 202 14.75 -2.09 9.30
C LEU A 202 13.75 -2.88 10.17
N PRO A 203 12.95 -2.22 11.01
CA PRO A 203 11.88 -2.91 11.73
C PRO A 203 10.86 -3.48 10.73
N LEU A 204 10.82 -4.80 10.60
CA LEU A 204 10.02 -5.50 9.59
C LEU A 204 9.06 -6.48 10.26
N HIS A 205 7.77 -6.31 10.00
CA HIS A 205 6.71 -7.25 10.36
C HIS A 205 6.27 -8.02 9.11
N LEU A 206 6.43 -9.34 9.12
CA LEU A 206 6.06 -10.19 8.00
C LEU A 206 4.69 -10.83 8.24
N VAL A 207 3.84 -10.78 7.21
CA VAL A 207 2.57 -11.51 7.14
C VAL A 207 2.67 -12.45 5.94
N ASP A 208 2.62 -13.76 6.19
CA ASP A 208 2.70 -14.78 5.15
C ASP A 208 1.33 -15.32 4.78
N VAL A 209 1.12 -15.51 3.46
CA VAL A 209 -0.07 -16.12 2.87
C VAL A 209 0.40 -17.28 1.99
N PRO A 210 0.78 -18.42 2.58
CA PRO A 210 1.43 -19.53 1.88
C PRO A 210 0.68 -20.02 0.65
N ASP A 211 -0.65 -20.09 0.72
CA ASP A 211 -1.51 -20.53 -0.38
C ASP A 211 -2.08 -19.37 -1.22
N GLY A 212 -1.77 -18.12 -0.88
CA GLY A 212 -2.26 -16.92 -1.57
C GLY A 212 -1.54 -16.66 -2.88
N ARG A 213 -2.31 -16.27 -3.90
CA ARG A 213 -1.81 -15.76 -5.18
C ARG A 213 -1.53 -14.26 -5.09
N HIS A 214 -0.84 -13.70 -6.07
CA HIS A 214 -0.82 -12.25 -6.28
C HIS A 214 -2.25 -11.72 -6.39
N GLY A 215 -2.64 -10.75 -5.54
CA GLY A 215 -4.04 -10.30 -5.44
C GLY A 215 -4.95 -11.25 -4.65
N PHE A 216 -4.41 -12.04 -3.71
CA PHE A 216 -5.17 -13.00 -2.88
C PHE A 216 -6.34 -12.36 -2.16
N ASP A 217 -6.22 -11.08 -1.83
CA ASP A 217 -7.23 -10.27 -1.13
C ASP A 217 -8.48 -9.93 -1.96
N ALA A 218 -8.45 -10.27 -3.27
CA ALA A 218 -9.59 -10.24 -4.17
C ALA A 218 -9.87 -11.61 -4.80
N LEU A 219 -8.83 -12.43 -5.03
CA LEU A 219 -8.93 -13.66 -5.81
C LEU A 219 -9.14 -14.93 -4.97
N ASP A 220 -8.69 -14.93 -3.71
CA ASP A 220 -8.66 -16.11 -2.86
C ASP A 220 -9.54 -15.90 -1.62
N HIS A 221 -10.85 -16.15 -1.77
CA HIS A 221 -11.83 -15.97 -0.69
C HIS A 221 -11.71 -17.07 0.39
N THR A 222 -10.51 -17.22 0.96
CA THR A 222 -10.17 -18.18 2.02
C THR A 222 -10.08 -17.52 3.38
N GLU A 223 -10.10 -18.32 4.46
CA GLU A 223 -9.87 -17.76 5.81
C GLU A 223 -8.41 -17.33 6.00
N GLU A 224 -7.45 -18.00 5.33
CA GLU A 224 -6.06 -17.57 5.31
C GLU A 224 -5.90 -16.15 4.77
N SER A 225 -6.51 -15.85 3.61
CA SER A 225 -6.50 -14.52 2.99
C SER A 225 -7.14 -13.47 3.91
N ARG A 226 -8.30 -13.80 4.50
CA ARG A 226 -8.99 -12.91 5.45
C ARG A 226 -8.16 -12.63 6.70
N ALA A 227 -7.54 -13.66 7.26
CA ALA A 227 -6.68 -13.54 8.43
C ALA A 227 -5.44 -12.68 8.13
N ALA A 228 -4.82 -12.86 6.95
CA ALA A 228 -3.66 -12.09 6.52
C ALA A 228 -3.99 -10.59 6.36
N VAL A 229 -5.13 -10.26 5.73
CA VAL A 229 -5.57 -8.86 5.60
C VAL A 229 -5.79 -8.22 6.97
N ARG A 230 -6.45 -8.95 7.91
CA ARG A 230 -6.65 -8.46 9.28
C ARG A 230 -5.31 -8.28 10.00
N ALA A 231 -4.39 -9.23 9.91
CA ALA A 231 -3.08 -9.16 10.55
C ALA A 231 -2.25 -7.96 10.03
N ALA A 232 -2.24 -7.72 8.71
CA ALA A 232 -1.56 -6.58 8.12
C ALA A 232 -2.17 -5.26 8.57
N ARG A 233 -3.51 -5.15 8.59
CA ARG A 233 -4.24 -4.01 9.15
C ARG A 233 -3.85 -3.75 10.61
N ASP A 234 -3.95 -4.77 11.46
CA ASP A 234 -3.72 -4.62 12.90
C ASP A 234 -2.27 -4.21 13.19
N ALA A 235 -1.30 -4.79 12.46
CA ALA A 235 0.09 -4.39 12.55
C ALA A 235 0.31 -2.92 12.13
N LEU A 236 -0.33 -2.45 11.06
CA LEU A 236 -0.23 -1.06 10.61
C LEU A 236 -0.89 -0.11 11.62
N LEU A 237 -2.06 -0.46 12.16
CA LEU A 237 -2.75 0.35 13.17
C LEU A 237 -1.91 0.52 14.45
N ALA A 238 -1.19 -0.53 14.87
CA ALA A 238 -0.29 -0.45 16.01
C ALA A 238 0.83 0.60 15.81
N LEU A 239 1.31 0.79 14.57
CA LEU A 239 2.30 1.83 14.25
C LEU A 239 1.73 3.26 14.31
N LEU A 240 0.45 3.42 14.07
CA LEU A 240 -0.24 4.72 14.12
C LEU A 240 -0.56 5.17 15.56
N THR A 241 -0.50 4.26 16.52
CA THR A 241 -0.79 4.52 17.94
C THR A 241 0.46 4.63 18.82
N ALA A 242 1.64 4.31 18.29
CA ALA A 242 2.92 4.31 18.99
C ALA A 242 3.56 5.70 19.13
#